data_33971679d13a9d2f337018c9bd2b19fd
#
_entry.id   33971679d13a9d2f337018c9bd2b19fd
#
_cell.length_a   1.000
_cell.length_b   1.000
_cell.length_c   1.000
_cell.angle_alpha   90.00
_cell.angle_beta   90.00
_cell.angle_gamma   90.00
#
_symmetry.space_group_name_H-M   'P 1'
#
loop_
_entity.id
_entity.type
_entity.pdbx_description
1 polymer ?
#
loop_
_entity_poly.entity_id
_entity_poly.type
_entity_poly.pdbx_seq_one_letter_code
_entity_poly.pdbx_strand_id
1 'polypeptide(L)'
;MIDIQNLVQDLNWVREKSPLVHNITNYVVMNNTANGLLAIGASPVMAHSIDEVAEMASIASSLVINIGTLEAEWVKAMLIAGKTAYSKGTPIVFDPVGAGATQYRTKVCKQIMEECKPSIIRGNASEIMALCNSNVQTKGVDSTNSSDSALDSAKILANLTNAVVVVSGGTDYITDGKTTELVKNGNPLMARVTGMGCTATAVVAAFAAINPNTLEAAAHAMSIMGISGEIAATKSRGNGSMQVNFLDELYNLNEEAIRKYIKL
;
A
#
# COMPACT_ATOMS: atom_id res chain seq x y z
N MET A 1 2.63 -8.17 17.41
CA MET A 1 3.85 -7.35 17.66
C MET A 1 4.86 -7.72 16.59
N ILE A 2 5.42 -6.74 15.90
CA ILE A 2 6.35 -6.93 14.78
C ILE A 2 7.64 -7.61 15.27
N ASP A 3 7.98 -8.74 14.65
CA ASP A 3 9.26 -9.41 14.89
C ASP A 3 10.36 -8.75 14.04
N ILE A 4 11.36 -8.20 14.71
CA ILE A 4 12.44 -7.47 14.04
C ILE A 4 13.29 -8.38 13.15
N GLN A 5 13.48 -9.65 13.53
CA GLN A 5 14.28 -10.58 12.74
C GLN A 5 13.55 -10.91 11.43
N ASN A 6 12.24 -11.17 11.50
CA ASN A 6 11.41 -11.41 10.32
C ASN A 6 11.36 -10.18 9.40
N LEU A 7 11.24 -8.97 9.98
CA LEU A 7 11.24 -7.72 9.23
C LEU A 7 12.55 -7.52 8.45
N VAL A 8 13.70 -7.73 9.12
CA VAL A 8 15.02 -7.66 8.48
C VAL A 8 15.17 -8.73 7.41
N GLN A 9 14.70 -9.94 7.68
CA GLN A 9 14.74 -11.03 6.72
C GLN A 9 13.90 -10.72 5.46
N ASP A 10 12.70 -10.17 5.63
CA ASP A 10 11.84 -9.78 4.51
C ASP A 10 12.51 -8.70 3.65
N LEU A 11 13.11 -7.66 4.26
CA LEU A 11 13.85 -6.65 3.51
C LEU A 11 15.01 -7.26 2.73
N ASN A 12 15.75 -8.19 3.34
CA ASN A 12 16.84 -8.89 2.66
C ASN A 12 16.32 -9.73 1.49
N TRP A 13 15.19 -10.43 1.66
CA TRP A 13 14.58 -11.21 0.58
C TRP A 13 14.05 -10.33 -0.56
N VAL A 14 13.49 -9.16 -0.27
CA VAL A 14 13.12 -8.21 -1.34
C VAL A 14 14.35 -7.85 -2.18
N ARG A 15 15.47 -7.53 -1.53
CA ARG A 15 16.72 -7.17 -2.20
C ARG A 15 17.36 -8.33 -2.98
N GLU A 16 17.33 -9.53 -2.42
CA GLU A 16 17.91 -10.72 -3.03
C GLU A 16 17.08 -11.22 -4.22
N LYS A 17 15.74 -11.27 -4.06
CA LYS A 17 14.84 -11.83 -5.06
C LYS A 17 14.41 -10.82 -6.11
N SER A 18 14.55 -9.51 -5.83
CA SER A 18 14.14 -8.40 -6.71
C SER A 18 12.75 -8.62 -7.35
N PRO A 19 11.68 -8.81 -6.55
CA PRO A 19 10.37 -9.19 -7.06
C PRO A 19 9.86 -8.18 -8.09
N LEU A 20 9.28 -8.67 -9.19
CA LEU A 20 8.66 -7.85 -10.20
C LEU A 20 7.31 -7.35 -9.70
N VAL A 21 7.20 -6.06 -9.45
CA VAL A 21 5.97 -5.39 -9.00
C VAL A 21 5.31 -4.68 -10.18
N HIS A 22 4.18 -5.22 -10.64
CA HIS A 22 3.39 -4.60 -11.69
C HIS A 22 2.51 -3.50 -11.10
N ASN A 23 2.66 -2.26 -11.58
CA ASN A 23 1.95 -1.10 -11.06
C ASN A 23 1.03 -0.51 -12.13
N ILE A 24 -0.28 -0.65 -11.97
CA ILE A 24 -1.24 0.18 -12.67
C ILE A 24 -1.61 1.30 -11.70
N THR A 25 -0.80 2.35 -11.72
CA THR A 25 -0.86 3.46 -10.77
C THR A 25 -1.20 4.78 -11.47
N ASN A 26 -1.26 5.87 -10.73
CA ASN A 26 -1.64 7.17 -11.26
C ASN A 26 -0.45 7.94 -11.86
N TYR A 27 -0.74 8.83 -12.81
CA TYR A 27 0.27 9.62 -13.56
C TYR A 27 1.18 10.45 -12.67
N VAL A 28 0.66 10.94 -11.54
CA VAL A 28 1.39 11.88 -10.67
C VAL A 28 2.57 11.20 -9.99
N VAL A 29 2.50 9.87 -9.78
CA VAL A 29 3.43 9.16 -8.90
C VAL A 29 4.25 8.08 -9.58
N MET A 30 4.06 7.80 -10.86
CA MET A 30 4.76 6.71 -11.57
C MET A 30 6.27 6.73 -11.34
N ASN A 31 6.91 7.88 -11.55
CA ASN A 31 8.34 8.01 -11.37
C ASN A 31 8.77 7.79 -9.91
N ASN A 32 8.08 8.44 -8.96
CA ASN A 32 8.39 8.28 -7.54
C ASN A 32 8.22 6.84 -7.05
N THR A 33 7.14 6.20 -7.45
CA THR A 33 6.84 4.82 -7.09
C THR A 33 7.89 3.86 -7.65
N ALA A 34 8.29 4.06 -8.92
CA ALA A 34 9.35 3.26 -9.52
C ALA A 34 10.67 3.42 -8.76
N ASN A 35 11.07 4.66 -8.45
CA ASN A 35 12.30 4.92 -7.68
C ASN A 35 12.22 4.35 -6.26
N GLY A 36 11.06 4.40 -5.59
CA GLY A 36 10.87 3.78 -4.29
C GLY A 36 11.06 2.26 -4.32
N LEU A 37 10.51 1.59 -5.34
CA LEU A 37 10.70 0.14 -5.54
C LEU A 37 12.16 -0.20 -5.84
N LEU A 38 12.83 0.56 -6.72
CA LEU A 38 14.25 0.38 -7.02
C LEU A 38 15.11 0.60 -5.76
N ALA A 39 14.77 1.59 -4.92
CA ALA A 39 15.50 1.87 -3.70
C ALA A 39 15.47 0.71 -2.70
N ILE A 40 14.35 0.01 -2.56
CA ILE A 40 14.28 -1.17 -1.68
C ILE A 40 14.79 -2.46 -2.32
N GLY A 41 15.17 -2.44 -3.62
CA GLY A 41 15.69 -3.60 -4.34
C GLY A 41 14.64 -4.41 -5.11
N ALA A 42 13.40 -3.92 -5.26
CA ALA A 42 12.39 -4.52 -6.10
C ALA A 42 12.47 -4.04 -7.56
N SER A 43 11.84 -4.75 -8.48
CA SER A 43 11.79 -4.43 -9.91
C SER A 43 10.42 -3.85 -10.28
N PRO A 44 10.29 -2.54 -10.61
CA PRO A 44 9.03 -1.93 -11.00
C PRO A 44 8.72 -2.12 -12.47
N VAL A 45 7.45 -2.32 -12.81
CA VAL A 45 6.91 -2.18 -14.17
C VAL A 45 5.59 -1.41 -14.14
N MET A 46 5.42 -0.46 -15.08
CA MET A 46 4.27 0.47 -15.13
C MET A 46 3.38 0.21 -16.35
N ALA A 47 3.22 -1.06 -16.76
CA ALA A 47 2.39 -1.44 -17.89
C ALA A 47 0.90 -1.21 -17.59
N HIS A 48 0.19 -0.52 -18.47
CA HIS A 48 -1.22 -0.20 -18.31
C HIS A 48 -2.04 -0.28 -19.60
N SER A 49 -1.40 -0.65 -20.74
CA SER A 49 -2.14 -0.91 -21.97
C SER A 49 -3.00 -2.17 -21.85
N ILE A 50 -4.25 -2.10 -22.30
CA ILE A 50 -5.14 -3.27 -22.33
C ILE A 50 -4.58 -4.42 -23.19
N ASP A 51 -3.67 -4.12 -24.11
CA ASP A 51 -3.07 -5.10 -25.03
C ASP A 51 -1.96 -5.93 -24.37
N GLU A 52 -1.39 -5.47 -23.24
CA GLU A 52 -0.28 -6.15 -22.58
C GLU A 52 -0.52 -6.49 -21.09
N VAL A 53 -1.49 -5.85 -20.40
CA VAL A 53 -1.62 -5.97 -18.94
C VAL A 53 -1.87 -7.40 -18.47
N ALA A 54 -2.53 -8.24 -19.26
CA ALA A 54 -2.78 -9.63 -18.91
C ALA A 54 -1.46 -10.44 -18.91
N GLU A 55 -0.63 -10.25 -19.92
CA GLU A 55 0.68 -10.91 -20.00
C GLU A 55 1.59 -10.44 -18.86
N MET A 56 1.66 -9.12 -18.65
CA MET A 56 2.46 -8.53 -17.59
C MET A 56 2.01 -9.02 -16.20
N ALA A 57 0.71 -9.00 -15.90
CA ALA A 57 0.17 -9.50 -14.63
C ALA A 57 0.42 -11.00 -14.44
N SER A 58 0.58 -11.74 -15.53
CA SER A 58 0.83 -13.20 -15.47
C SER A 58 2.25 -13.56 -15.04
N ILE A 59 3.22 -12.67 -15.22
CA ILE A 59 4.63 -12.88 -14.88
C ILE A 59 5.06 -12.08 -13.64
N ALA A 60 4.25 -11.10 -13.21
CA ALA A 60 4.53 -10.29 -12.04
C ALA A 60 4.46 -11.09 -10.73
N SER A 61 5.32 -10.74 -9.77
CA SER A 61 5.32 -11.31 -8.41
C SER A 61 4.23 -10.70 -7.54
N SER A 62 3.78 -9.46 -7.84
CA SER A 62 2.64 -8.79 -7.22
C SER A 62 2.07 -7.72 -8.14
N LEU A 63 0.81 -7.33 -7.88
CA LEU A 63 0.11 -6.29 -8.63
C LEU A 63 -0.33 -5.16 -7.71
N VAL A 64 -0.05 -3.92 -8.11
CA VAL A 64 -0.60 -2.70 -7.51
C VAL A 64 -1.69 -2.14 -8.40
N ILE A 65 -2.85 -1.86 -7.81
CA ILE A 65 -3.95 -1.12 -8.45
C ILE A 65 -4.18 0.16 -7.66
N ASN A 66 -3.94 1.31 -8.29
CA ASN A 66 -4.09 2.63 -7.66
C ASN A 66 -4.96 3.54 -8.53
N ILE A 67 -6.04 4.06 -7.96
CA ILE A 67 -7.06 4.81 -8.69
C ILE A 67 -6.90 6.35 -8.61
N GLY A 68 -5.69 6.84 -8.37
CA GLY A 68 -5.44 8.28 -8.16
C GLY A 68 -5.84 9.17 -9.34
N THR A 69 -5.63 8.72 -10.57
CA THR A 69 -6.07 9.41 -11.81
C THR A 69 -6.90 8.45 -12.65
N LEU A 70 -8.21 8.41 -12.39
CA LEU A 70 -9.12 7.47 -13.06
C LEU A 70 -9.42 7.89 -14.49
N GLU A 71 -9.29 6.90 -15.38
CA GLU A 71 -9.72 6.95 -16.77
C GLU A 71 -10.36 5.61 -17.14
N ALA A 72 -11.33 5.61 -18.07
CA ALA A 72 -12.11 4.41 -18.38
C ALA A 72 -11.25 3.25 -18.92
N GLU A 73 -10.28 3.54 -19.79
CA GLU A 73 -9.38 2.52 -20.34
C GLU A 73 -8.44 1.95 -19.26
N TRP A 74 -7.98 2.79 -18.34
CA TRP A 74 -7.18 2.34 -17.21
C TRP A 74 -7.98 1.44 -16.26
N VAL A 75 -9.25 1.76 -16.01
CA VAL A 75 -10.12 0.89 -15.21
C VAL A 75 -10.28 -0.48 -15.88
N LYS A 76 -10.46 -0.52 -17.22
CA LYS A 76 -10.48 -1.80 -17.94
C LYS A 76 -9.18 -2.58 -17.76
N ALA A 77 -8.03 -1.91 -17.93
CA ALA A 77 -6.72 -2.51 -17.73
C ALA A 77 -6.55 -3.06 -16.28
N MET A 78 -6.95 -2.28 -15.26
CA MET A 78 -6.94 -2.70 -13.85
C MET A 78 -7.76 -3.98 -13.63
N LEU A 79 -8.95 -4.07 -14.22
CA LEU A 79 -9.81 -5.24 -14.08
C LEU A 79 -9.25 -6.47 -14.79
N ILE A 80 -8.68 -6.31 -15.99
CA ILE A 80 -8.02 -7.40 -16.72
C ILE A 80 -6.82 -7.91 -15.92
N ALA A 81 -5.92 -7.02 -15.52
CA ALA A 81 -4.74 -7.38 -14.74
C ALA A 81 -5.10 -8.01 -13.39
N GLY A 82 -6.09 -7.41 -12.68
CA GLY A 82 -6.54 -7.89 -11.38
C GLY A 82 -7.13 -9.32 -11.45
N LYS A 83 -8.00 -9.59 -12.43
CA LYS A 83 -8.52 -10.95 -12.66
C LYS A 83 -7.41 -11.95 -13.01
N THR A 84 -6.46 -11.54 -13.82
CA THR A 84 -5.32 -12.38 -14.19
C THR A 84 -4.46 -12.70 -12.96
N ALA A 85 -4.08 -11.68 -12.18
CA ALA A 85 -3.32 -11.85 -10.94
C ALA A 85 -4.06 -12.74 -9.93
N TYR A 86 -5.36 -12.49 -9.70
CA TYR A 86 -6.17 -13.31 -8.82
C TYR A 86 -6.23 -14.78 -9.23
N SER A 87 -6.42 -15.04 -10.52
CA SER A 87 -6.48 -16.43 -11.04
C SER A 87 -5.17 -17.20 -10.88
N LYS A 88 -4.05 -16.48 -10.77
CA LYS A 88 -2.71 -17.04 -10.55
C LYS A 88 -2.30 -17.10 -9.08
N GLY A 89 -3.11 -16.58 -8.16
CA GLY A 89 -2.75 -16.46 -6.76
C GLY A 89 -1.69 -15.38 -6.48
N THR A 90 -1.44 -14.48 -7.44
CA THR A 90 -0.52 -13.36 -7.28
C THR A 90 -1.13 -12.32 -6.34
N PRO A 91 -0.43 -11.86 -5.28
CA PRO A 91 -0.98 -10.87 -4.36
C PRO A 91 -1.27 -9.54 -5.05
N ILE A 92 -2.44 -8.97 -4.72
CA ILE A 92 -2.91 -7.70 -5.25
C ILE A 92 -3.00 -6.70 -4.10
N VAL A 93 -2.37 -5.54 -4.24
CA VAL A 93 -2.48 -4.42 -3.29
C VAL A 93 -3.27 -3.29 -3.93
N PHE A 94 -4.39 -2.96 -3.32
CA PHE A 94 -5.30 -1.94 -3.81
C PHE A 94 -5.19 -0.64 -3.01
N ASP A 95 -5.01 0.48 -3.72
CA ASP A 95 -4.96 1.83 -3.19
C ASP A 95 -6.16 2.65 -3.68
N PRO A 96 -7.22 2.79 -2.86
CA PRO A 96 -8.49 3.42 -3.23
C PRO A 96 -8.43 4.95 -3.16
N VAL A 97 -7.42 5.57 -3.74
CA VAL A 97 -7.16 7.01 -3.66
C VAL A 97 -8.42 7.83 -3.94
N GLY A 98 -8.86 8.58 -2.92
CA GLY A 98 -10.02 9.45 -3.00
C GLY A 98 -11.36 8.72 -3.04
N ALA A 99 -11.44 7.49 -2.53
CA ALA A 99 -12.71 6.79 -2.32
C ALA A 99 -13.68 7.67 -1.52
N GLY A 100 -14.94 7.69 -1.94
CA GLY A 100 -15.97 8.55 -1.34
C GLY A 100 -16.02 9.99 -1.88
N ALA A 101 -14.96 10.49 -2.53
CA ALA A 101 -14.95 11.87 -3.07
C ALA A 101 -15.88 12.04 -4.27
N THR A 102 -16.07 11.00 -5.10
CA THR A 102 -17.00 11.00 -6.23
C THR A 102 -17.72 9.65 -6.34
N GLN A 103 -18.92 9.65 -6.94
CA GLN A 103 -19.65 8.42 -7.21
C GLN A 103 -18.86 7.48 -8.14
N TYR A 104 -18.12 8.04 -9.11
CA TYR A 104 -17.32 7.25 -10.03
C TYR A 104 -16.20 6.49 -9.29
N ARG A 105 -15.44 7.17 -8.39
CA ARG A 105 -14.41 6.53 -7.57
C ARG A 105 -14.99 5.42 -6.72
N THR A 106 -16.08 5.69 -6.01
CA THR A 106 -16.75 4.70 -5.16
C THR A 106 -17.21 3.48 -5.96
N LYS A 107 -17.80 3.69 -7.15
CA LYS A 107 -18.21 2.61 -8.05
C LYS A 107 -17.03 1.76 -8.51
N VAL A 108 -15.93 2.39 -8.94
CA VAL A 108 -14.73 1.68 -9.40
C VAL A 108 -14.07 0.92 -8.26
N CYS A 109 -13.99 1.49 -7.04
CA CYS A 109 -13.49 0.78 -5.87
C CYS A 109 -14.29 -0.51 -5.62
N LYS A 110 -15.61 -0.40 -5.61
CA LYS A 110 -16.49 -1.56 -5.42
C LYS A 110 -16.23 -2.64 -6.49
N GLN A 111 -16.17 -2.24 -7.73
CA GLN A 111 -15.91 -3.14 -8.85
C GLN A 111 -14.55 -3.85 -8.73
N ILE A 112 -13.48 -3.12 -8.36
CA ILE A 112 -12.14 -3.70 -8.15
C ILE A 112 -12.17 -4.71 -7.00
N MET A 113 -12.80 -4.37 -5.87
CA MET A 113 -12.90 -5.29 -4.73
C MET A 113 -13.67 -6.57 -5.08
N GLU A 114 -14.78 -6.44 -5.82
CA GLU A 114 -15.62 -7.58 -6.21
C GLU A 114 -14.96 -8.48 -7.26
N GLU A 115 -14.31 -7.89 -8.27
CA GLU A 115 -13.81 -8.62 -9.44
C GLU A 115 -12.35 -9.05 -9.33
N CYS A 116 -11.51 -8.24 -8.66
CA CYS A 116 -10.08 -8.52 -8.52
C CYS A 116 -9.71 -9.13 -7.17
N LYS A 117 -10.55 -9.00 -6.15
CA LYS A 117 -10.37 -9.55 -4.79
C LYS A 117 -8.96 -9.29 -4.23
N PRO A 118 -8.60 -8.03 -3.99
CA PRO A 118 -7.26 -7.68 -3.49
C PRO A 118 -6.93 -8.40 -2.18
N SER A 119 -5.67 -8.80 -2.04
CA SER A 119 -5.14 -9.42 -0.81
C SER A 119 -4.92 -8.39 0.28
N ILE A 120 -4.60 -7.15 -0.12
CA ILE A 120 -4.34 -6.02 0.79
C ILE A 120 -5.04 -4.78 0.23
N ILE A 121 -5.72 -4.03 1.09
CA ILE A 121 -6.32 -2.72 0.79
C ILE A 121 -5.61 -1.69 1.67
N ARG A 122 -4.96 -0.69 1.06
CA ARG A 122 -4.25 0.35 1.79
C ARG A 122 -4.80 1.73 1.45
N GLY A 123 -5.30 2.45 2.46
CA GLY A 123 -5.82 3.81 2.30
C GLY A 123 -5.66 4.63 3.58
N ASN A 124 -6.02 5.91 3.54
CA ASN A 124 -6.16 6.72 4.73
C ASN A 124 -7.50 6.44 5.44
N ALA A 125 -7.69 7.00 6.64
CA ALA A 125 -8.89 6.77 7.44
C ALA A 125 -10.19 7.08 6.67
N SER A 126 -10.25 8.20 5.97
CA SER A 126 -11.46 8.61 5.23
C SER A 126 -11.77 7.69 4.05
N GLU A 127 -10.74 7.21 3.34
CA GLU A 127 -10.87 6.26 2.23
C GLU A 127 -11.40 4.91 2.71
N ILE A 128 -10.81 4.37 3.78
CA ILE A 128 -11.23 3.08 4.35
C ILE A 128 -12.66 3.15 4.91
N MET A 129 -13.01 4.22 5.62
CA MET A 129 -14.37 4.45 6.10
C MET A 129 -15.37 4.56 4.94
N ALA A 130 -15.01 5.27 3.86
CA ALA A 130 -15.85 5.38 2.67
C ALA A 130 -16.09 4.02 1.99
N LEU A 131 -15.07 3.16 1.89
CA LEU A 131 -15.21 1.80 1.37
C LEU A 131 -16.10 0.93 2.27
N CYS A 132 -15.93 1.00 3.58
CA CYS A 132 -16.75 0.28 4.53
C CYS A 132 -18.24 0.70 4.38
N ASN A 133 -18.54 2.01 4.40
CA ASN A 133 -19.88 2.53 4.29
C ASN A 133 -20.57 2.21 2.95
N SER A 134 -19.81 2.14 1.85
CA SER A 134 -20.33 1.79 0.53
C SER A 134 -20.71 0.30 0.40
N ASN A 135 -20.15 -0.55 1.25
CA ASN A 135 -20.36 -2.00 1.23
C ASN A 135 -21.28 -2.50 2.35
N VAL A 136 -21.48 -1.70 3.40
CA VAL A 136 -22.38 -1.99 4.50
C VAL A 136 -23.60 -1.08 4.36
N GLN A 137 -24.80 -1.64 4.15
CA GLN A 137 -26.06 -0.91 4.32
C GLN A 137 -26.26 -0.65 5.82
N THR A 138 -25.47 0.24 6.41
CA THR A 138 -25.64 0.62 7.80
C THR A 138 -26.52 1.85 7.92
N LYS A 139 -27.62 1.67 8.65
CA LYS A 139 -28.37 2.77 9.25
C LYS A 139 -27.46 3.43 10.30
N GLY A 140 -26.99 4.65 9.99
CA GLY A 140 -26.54 5.64 10.95
C GLY A 140 -25.42 5.17 11.88
N VAL A 141 -24.17 5.41 11.48
CA VAL A 141 -23.08 5.62 12.44
C VAL A 141 -22.81 7.12 12.41
N ASP A 142 -23.20 7.84 13.46
CA ASP A 142 -22.76 9.20 13.73
C ASP A 142 -21.24 9.13 13.95
N SER A 143 -20.47 9.42 12.89
CA SER A 143 -19.02 9.41 12.95
C SER A 143 -18.52 10.75 13.45
N THR A 144 -18.26 10.84 14.74
CA THR A 144 -17.21 11.73 15.23
C THR A 144 -15.87 11.09 14.84
N ASN A 145 -15.11 11.76 13.98
CA ASN A 145 -13.85 11.30 13.40
C ASN A 145 -12.79 10.97 14.47
N SER A 146 -12.80 9.77 15.02
CA SER A 146 -11.73 9.24 15.85
C SER A 146 -10.96 8.16 15.08
N SER A 147 -9.66 8.02 15.37
CA SER A 147 -8.84 6.90 14.87
C SER A 147 -9.46 5.52 15.19
N ASP A 148 -10.25 5.45 16.26
CA ASP A 148 -10.94 4.23 16.68
C ASP A 148 -12.05 3.84 15.68
N SER A 149 -12.79 4.81 15.14
CA SER A 149 -13.83 4.54 14.13
C SER A 149 -13.24 4.06 12.79
N ALA A 150 -12.04 4.48 12.45
CA ALA A 150 -11.34 4.00 11.26
C ALA A 150 -10.86 2.56 11.43
N LEU A 151 -10.40 2.17 12.63
CA LEU A 151 -10.00 0.79 12.92
C LEU A 151 -11.18 -0.17 12.88
N ASP A 152 -12.33 0.21 13.42
CA ASP A 152 -13.54 -0.62 13.36
C ASP A 152 -14.01 -0.79 11.91
N SER A 153 -13.98 0.28 11.12
CA SER A 153 -14.28 0.21 9.69
C SER A 153 -13.30 -0.69 8.94
N ALA A 154 -12.01 -0.63 9.28
CA ALA A 154 -10.99 -1.49 8.70
C ALA A 154 -11.22 -2.98 9.03
N LYS A 155 -11.57 -3.31 10.28
CA LYS A 155 -11.91 -4.68 10.69
C LYS A 155 -13.14 -5.21 9.96
N ILE A 156 -14.18 -4.39 9.83
CA ILE A 156 -15.39 -4.74 9.08
C ILE A 156 -15.03 -5.00 7.61
N LEU A 157 -14.28 -4.08 6.99
CA LEU A 157 -13.86 -4.20 5.59
C LEU A 157 -12.99 -5.46 5.38
N ALA A 158 -12.04 -5.74 6.27
CA ALA A 158 -11.20 -6.92 6.21
C ALA A 158 -12.04 -8.22 6.26
N ASN A 159 -13.01 -8.30 7.17
CA ASN A 159 -13.91 -9.44 7.26
C ASN A 159 -14.82 -9.60 6.03
N LEU A 160 -15.27 -8.50 5.43
CA LEU A 160 -16.11 -8.52 4.23
C LEU A 160 -15.37 -8.94 2.97
N THR A 161 -14.11 -8.51 2.86
CA THR A 161 -13.29 -8.71 1.64
C THR A 161 -12.32 -9.87 1.75
N ASN A 162 -12.09 -10.39 2.95
CA ASN A 162 -11.02 -11.35 3.29
C ASN A 162 -9.63 -10.81 2.92
N ALA A 163 -9.46 -9.49 2.97
CA ALA A 163 -8.20 -8.79 2.71
C ALA A 163 -7.61 -8.26 4.01
N VAL A 164 -6.30 -8.08 4.04
CA VAL A 164 -5.66 -7.24 5.05
C VAL A 164 -5.93 -5.78 4.72
N VAL A 165 -6.32 -5.00 5.71
CA VAL A 165 -6.59 -3.56 5.56
C VAL A 165 -5.55 -2.76 6.31
N VAL A 166 -4.91 -1.83 5.60
CA VAL A 166 -3.94 -0.87 6.12
C VAL A 166 -4.59 0.51 6.17
N VAL A 167 -4.79 1.04 7.37
CA VAL A 167 -5.21 2.43 7.60
C VAL A 167 -3.97 3.26 7.91
N SER A 168 -3.55 4.11 6.98
CA SER A 168 -2.38 4.95 7.19
C SER A 168 -2.72 6.28 7.85
N GLY A 169 -1.84 6.70 8.78
CA GLY A 169 -2.02 7.94 9.55
C GLY A 169 -0.79 8.31 10.36
N GLY A 170 -0.99 8.96 11.50
CA GLY A 170 0.08 9.22 12.48
C GLY A 170 0.55 7.95 13.19
N THR A 171 -0.34 7.00 13.33
CA THR A 171 -0.09 5.57 13.60
C THR A 171 -0.82 4.81 12.52
N ASP A 172 -0.15 3.86 11.87
CA ASP A 172 -0.78 2.99 10.90
C ASP A 172 -1.38 1.78 11.63
N TYR A 173 -2.60 1.40 11.24
CA TYR A 173 -3.29 0.20 11.71
C TYR A 173 -3.35 -0.82 10.60
N ILE A 174 -2.85 -2.02 10.84
CA ILE A 174 -2.84 -3.11 9.88
C ILE A 174 -3.65 -4.28 10.46
N THR A 175 -4.76 -4.66 9.82
CA THR A 175 -5.66 -5.68 10.36
C THR A 175 -6.18 -6.66 9.31
N ASP A 176 -6.33 -7.92 9.71
CA ASP A 176 -7.01 -8.97 8.97
C ASP A 176 -8.49 -9.15 9.45
N GLY A 177 -8.97 -8.23 10.30
CA GLY A 177 -10.28 -8.30 10.94
C GLY A 177 -10.27 -8.99 12.31
N LYS A 178 -9.24 -9.76 12.65
CA LYS A 178 -9.06 -10.47 13.93
C LYS A 178 -7.87 -9.93 14.70
N THR A 179 -6.72 -9.91 14.03
CA THR A 179 -5.46 -9.39 14.55
C THR A 179 -5.25 -7.97 14.07
N THR A 180 -4.60 -7.14 14.87
CA THR A 180 -4.20 -5.78 14.48
C THR A 180 -2.77 -5.53 14.89
N GLU A 181 -1.93 -5.15 13.94
CA GLU A 181 -0.59 -4.64 14.15
C GLU A 181 -0.57 -3.11 14.04
N LEU A 182 0.30 -2.48 14.82
CA LEU A 182 0.45 -1.03 14.89
C LEU A 182 1.84 -0.64 14.40
N VAL A 183 1.92 0.34 13.53
CA VAL A 183 3.19 0.96 13.12
C VAL A 183 3.17 2.42 13.54
N LYS A 184 4.09 2.79 14.46
CA LYS A 184 4.18 4.14 15.05
C LYS A 184 5.30 4.96 14.44
N ASN A 185 6.07 4.39 13.54
CA ASN A 185 7.12 5.08 12.81
C ASN A 185 6.55 6.01 11.74
N GLY A 186 7.20 7.11 11.54
CA GLY A 186 6.87 8.11 10.53
C GLY A 186 7.16 9.54 11.00
N ASN A 187 7.09 10.47 10.06
CA ASN A 187 7.28 11.89 10.33
C ASN A 187 6.22 12.71 9.56
N PRO A 188 5.63 13.77 10.17
CA PRO A 188 4.62 14.60 9.51
C PRO A 188 5.07 15.22 8.18
N LEU A 189 6.37 15.39 7.96
CA LEU A 189 6.92 15.92 6.71
C LEU A 189 6.68 14.98 5.53
N MET A 190 6.54 13.66 5.77
CA MET A 190 6.18 12.67 4.73
C MET A 190 4.86 13.03 4.04
N ALA A 191 3.88 13.54 4.78
CA ALA A 191 2.59 13.94 4.23
C ALA A 191 2.66 15.18 3.31
N ARG A 192 3.80 15.88 3.28
CA ARG A 192 4.06 17.01 2.39
C ARG A 192 4.76 16.64 1.09
N VAL A 193 5.07 15.36 0.92
CA VAL A 193 5.67 14.82 -0.31
C VAL A 193 4.59 14.08 -1.09
N THR A 194 4.30 14.57 -2.30
CA THR A 194 3.35 13.91 -3.20
C THR A 194 3.80 12.49 -3.52
N GLY A 195 2.85 11.57 -3.53
CA GLY A 195 3.11 10.18 -3.89
C GLY A 195 3.66 9.30 -2.76
N MET A 196 3.93 9.82 -1.57
CA MET A 196 4.44 9.03 -0.44
C MET A 196 3.51 7.86 -0.10
N GLY A 197 2.20 8.10 -0.08
CA GLY A 197 1.22 7.05 0.13
C GLY A 197 1.20 6.00 -0.98
N CYS A 198 1.19 6.44 -2.24
CA CYS A 198 1.21 5.53 -3.38
C CYS A 198 2.50 4.70 -3.45
N THR A 199 3.64 5.29 -3.06
CA THR A 199 4.91 4.57 -2.91
C THR A 199 4.82 3.53 -1.79
N ALA A 200 4.19 3.85 -0.66
CA ALA A 200 3.96 2.89 0.42
C ALA A 200 3.14 1.68 -0.07
N THR A 201 2.10 1.92 -0.86
CA THR A 201 1.30 0.84 -1.48
C THR A 201 2.16 -0.09 -2.34
N ALA A 202 3.09 0.47 -3.13
CA ALA A 202 4.00 -0.31 -3.96
C ALA A 202 5.03 -1.09 -3.12
N VAL A 203 5.56 -0.48 -2.05
CA VAL A 203 6.46 -1.17 -1.12
C VAL A 203 5.72 -2.32 -0.42
N VAL A 204 4.47 -2.13 0.01
CA VAL A 204 3.62 -3.22 0.53
C VAL A 204 3.50 -4.37 -0.48
N ALA A 205 3.34 -4.05 -1.76
CA ALA A 205 3.27 -5.09 -2.81
C ALA A 205 4.58 -5.85 -2.99
N ALA A 206 5.74 -5.18 -2.86
CA ALA A 206 7.04 -5.83 -2.90
C ALA A 206 7.23 -6.83 -1.75
N PHE A 207 6.79 -6.47 -0.53
CA PHE A 207 6.82 -7.36 0.63
C PHE A 207 5.81 -8.51 0.50
N ALA A 208 4.60 -8.23 0.04
CA ALA A 208 3.59 -9.27 -0.22
C ALA A 208 4.01 -10.29 -1.28
N ALA A 209 4.90 -9.90 -2.19
CA ALA A 209 5.46 -10.81 -3.20
C ALA A 209 6.40 -11.87 -2.60
N ILE A 210 6.99 -11.62 -1.44
CA ILE A 210 8.00 -12.51 -0.84
C ILE A 210 7.54 -13.14 0.49
N ASN A 211 6.60 -12.53 1.19
CA ASN A 211 6.06 -13.03 2.44
C ASN A 211 4.57 -13.44 2.26
N PRO A 212 4.22 -14.74 2.39
CA PRO A 212 2.86 -15.21 2.21
C PRO A 212 1.89 -14.79 3.34
N ASN A 213 2.42 -14.35 4.50
CA ASN A 213 1.63 -13.74 5.55
C ASN A 213 1.39 -12.26 5.22
N THR A 214 0.27 -11.96 4.57
CA THR A 214 -0.07 -10.62 4.10
C THR A 214 -0.18 -9.57 5.21
N LEU A 215 -0.57 -9.97 6.43
CA LEU A 215 -0.60 -9.07 7.59
C LEU A 215 0.81 -8.65 7.99
N GLU A 216 1.70 -9.62 8.11
CA GLU A 216 3.11 -9.39 8.44
C GLU A 216 3.83 -8.61 7.33
N ALA A 217 3.63 -8.99 6.06
CA ALA A 217 4.18 -8.28 4.90
C ALA A 217 3.80 -6.80 4.90
N ALA A 218 2.53 -6.48 5.14
CA ALA A 218 2.05 -5.10 5.20
C ALA A 218 2.64 -4.34 6.39
N ALA A 219 2.71 -4.96 7.58
CA ALA A 219 3.28 -4.33 8.77
C ALA A 219 4.78 -4.06 8.61
N HIS A 220 5.53 -5.00 8.02
CA HIS A 220 6.95 -4.83 7.73
C HIS A 220 7.19 -3.71 6.71
N ALA A 221 6.45 -3.69 5.60
CA ALA A 221 6.55 -2.64 4.59
C ALA A 221 6.28 -1.25 5.17
N MET A 222 5.21 -1.09 5.96
CA MET A 222 4.86 0.19 6.58
C MET A 222 5.92 0.62 7.61
N SER A 223 6.51 -0.32 8.35
CA SER A 223 7.64 -0.05 9.27
C SER A 223 8.87 0.46 8.52
N ILE A 224 9.24 -0.17 7.41
CA ILE A 224 10.34 0.27 6.55
C ILE A 224 10.10 1.69 6.03
N MET A 225 8.89 1.98 5.55
CA MET A 225 8.49 3.32 5.10
C MET A 225 8.61 4.36 6.21
N GLY A 226 8.07 4.03 7.39
CA GLY A 226 8.09 4.93 8.55
C GLY A 226 9.48 5.21 9.08
N ILE A 227 10.33 4.18 9.23
CA ILE A 227 11.72 4.30 9.68
C ILE A 227 12.53 5.14 8.71
N SER A 228 12.46 4.83 7.39
CA SER A 228 13.14 5.62 6.36
C SER A 228 12.69 7.08 6.37
N GLY A 229 11.38 7.31 6.57
CA GLY A 229 10.80 8.65 6.68
C GLY A 229 11.30 9.43 7.91
N GLU A 230 11.45 8.78 9.06
CA GLU A 230 12.00 9.42 10.26
C GLU A 230 13.46 9.82 10.06
N ILE A 231 14.28 8.92 9.53
CA ILE A 231 15.70 9.20 9.28
C ILE A 231 15.85 10.33 8.24
N ALA A 232 15.11 10.24 7.14
CA ALA A 232 15.11 11.27 6.10
C ALA A 232 14.74 12.65 6.62
N ALA A 233 13.74 12.73 7.50
CA ALA A 233 13.28 13.99 8.09
C ALA A 233 14.38 14.72 8.88
N THR A 234 15.28 13.97 9.54
CA THR A 234 16.42 14.58 10.29
C THR A 234 17.41 15.29 9.39
N LYS A 235 17.46 14.91 8.10
CA LYS A 235 18.37 15.45 7.08
C LYS A 235 17.70 16.47 6.17
N SER A 236 16.39 16.70 6.34
CA SER A 236 15.58 17.47 5.39
C SER A 236 15.29 18.88 5.90
N ARG A 237 15.33 19.86 4.99
CA ARG A 237 15.00 21.26 5.26
C ARG A 237 13.57 21.63 4.78
N GLY A 238 12.92 20.72 4.03
CA GLY A 238 11.59 20.90 3.46
C GLY A 238 11.19 19.67 2.63
N ASN A 239 10.02 19.75 1.98
CA ASN A 239 9.45 18.63 1.23
C ASN A 239 10.32 18.17 0.04
N GLY A 240 11.02 19.07 -0.65
CA GLY A 240 11.91 18.70 -1.75
C GLY A 240 13.09 17.85 -1.29
N SER A 241 13.84 18.30 -0.27
CA SER A 241 14.91 17.50 0.32
C SER A 241 14.39 16.25 1.02
N MET A 242 13.18 16.29 1.60
CA MET A 242 12.54 15.11 2.17
C MET A 242 12.33 14.01 1.13
N GLN A 243 11.89 14.34 -0.08
CA GLN A 243 11.70 13.36 -1.15
C GLN A 243 13.01 12.69 -1.54
N VAL A 244 14.08 13.47 -1.72
CA VAL A 244 15.42 12.95 -2.08
C VAL A 244 15.97 12.09 -0.95
N ASN A 245 16.02 12.66 0.26
CA ASN A 245 16.56 11.95 1.42
C ASN A 245 15.78 10.66 1.73
N PHE A 246 14.45 10.66 1.51
CA PHE A 246 13.64 9.46 1.73
C PHE A 246 14.05 8.29 0.82
N LEU A 247 14.30 8.55 -0.47
CA LEU A 247 14.77 7.52 -1.39
C LEU A 247 16.19 7.03 -1.01
N ASP A 248 17.07 7.95 -0.60
CA ASP A 248 18.41 7.60 -0.13
C ASP A 248 18.35 6.74 1.13
N GLU A 249 17.48 7.09 2.10
CA GLU A 249 17.36 6.31 3.34
C GLU A 249 16.68 4.95 3.10
N LEU A 250 15.73 4.89 2.18
CA LEU A 250 15.10 3.62 1.79
C LEU A 250 16.13 2.66 1.16
N TYR A 251 17.03 3.18 0.32
CA TYR A 251 18.13 2.42 -0.29
C TYR A 251 19.17 1.97 0.74
N ASN A 252 19.58 2.87 1.64
CA ASN A 252 20.65 2.61 2.61
C ASN A 252 20.17 1.90 3.89
N LEU A 253 18.85 1.67 4.06
CA LEU A 253 18.32 1.07 5.26
C LEU A 253 18.94 -0.31 5.54
N ASN A 254 19.40 -0.52 6.75
CA ASN A 254 20.02 -1.76 7.19
C ASN A 254 19.50 -2.21 8.55
N GLU A 255 19.89 -3.39 8.98
CA GLU A 255 19.44 -3.98 10.25
C GLU A 255 19.74 -3.07 11.46
N GLU A 256 20.91 -2.44 11.51
CA GLU A 256 21.29 -1.55 12.62
C GLU A 256 20.31 -0.37 12.73
N ALA A 257 20.02 0.27 11.60
CA ALA A 257 19.05 1.38 11.53
C ALA A 257 17.64 0.91 11.90
N ILE A 258 17.20 -0.26 11.41
CA ILE A 258 15.90 -0.83 11.78
C ILE A 258 15.81 -1.02 13.28
N ARG A 259 16.79 -1.70 13.90
CA ARG A 259 16.79 -1.95 15.35
C ARG A 259 16.82 -0.68 16.17
N LYS A 260 17.50 0.36 15.69
CA LYS A 260 17.63 1.66 16.38
C LYS A 260 16.36 2.48 16.34
N TYR A 261 15.63 2.47 15.22
CA TYR A 261 14.52 3.40 14.99
C TYR A 261 13.13 2.78 15.13
N ILE A 262 13.01 1.43 15.11
CA ILE A 262 11.69 0.79 15.21
C ILE A 262 10.99 1.13 16.52
N LYS A 263 9.70 1.46 16.45
CA LYS A 263 8.82 1.75 17.59
C LYS A 263 7.78 0.63 17.70
N LEU A 264 7.98 -0.24 18.65
CA LEU A 264 7.09 -1.38 18.94
C LEU A 264 5.89 -0.97 19.81
#